data_a2010aa7936fe408d032127de8b8f1ec
#
_entry.id   a2010aa7936fe408d032127de8b8f1ec
#
_cell.length_a   1.000
_cell.length_b   1.000
_cell.length_c   1.000
_cell.angle_alpha   90.00
_cell.angle_beta   90.00
_cell.angle_gamma   90.00
#
_symmetry.space_group_name_H-M   'P 1'
#
loop_
_entity.id
_entity.type
_entity.pdbx_description
1 polymer ?
#
loop_
_entity_poly.entity_id
_entity_poly.type
_entity_poly.pdbx_seq_one_letter_code
_entity_poly.pdbx_strand_id
1 'polypeptide(L)'
;MEYFHFGADKGSREVRDMLIKKAQEGVKVKFINENVANMPIIHRYYSSMKKGGVEVIRFTNVHHLLGDFLTKLNYRNHRKIVVIDGKIGYTGGMNINDHYFRQWRDTHLRIEGDAVASLQFIFLNSWVISGGKRDEPYSFYFPEADPQEDNRLVQIIADEPGLNFHPIETSYEWALLHAKDYFYIQTPYFVPSKPVLSALKAAALSGVDVRIMIPMHADTFFMGPANKSFFQECLSSGIRIFLRDGEFMHAKTFVTDDYLSCVGTANVDNRSFSLNYEDNAYLYDRELALECKAIFENDLKQCEEVTIEDVVAWKWYQRFPQWLIRQAAPLL
;
A
#
# COMPACT_ATOMS: atom_id res chain seq x y z
N MET A 1 12.55 -10.75 -0.11
CA MET A 1 11.11 -10.50 0.11
C MET A 1 10.90 -9.72 1.39
N GLU A 2 9.93 -8.83 1.40
CA GLU A 2 9.54 -7.97 2.51
C GLU A 2 8.01 -7.90 2.55
N TYR A 3 7.41 -8.20 3.71
CA TYR A 3 5.95 -8.22 3.85
C TYR A 3 5.49 -7.71 5.22
N PHE A 4 4.41 -6.90 5.19
CA PHE A 4 3.72 -6.44 6.40
C PHE A 4 3.05 -7.60 7.14
N HIS A 5 2.26 -8.40 6.44
CA HIS A 5 1.60 -9.56 7.03
C HIS A 5 1.91 -10.84 6.26
N PHE A 6 2.41 -11.84 7.00
CA PHE A 6 2.65 -13.18 6.49
C PHE A 6 1.95 -14.17 7.42
N GLY A 7 0.84 -14.73 6.98
CA GLY A 7 -0.01 -15.59 7.81
C GLY A 7 0.60 -16.94 8.18
N ALA A 8 -0.18 -17.74 8.89
CA ALA A 8 0.14 -19.15 9.19
C ALA A 8 -0.95 -20.11 8.71
N ASP A 9 -1.82 -19.64 7.81
CA ASP A 9 -2.83 -20.42 7.11
C ASP A 9 -2.23 -21.33 6.03
N LYS A 10 -3.10 -21.97 5.24
CA LYS A 10 -2.67 -22.94 4.23
C LYS A 10 -1.81 -22.27 3.15
N GLY A 11 -2.27 -21.17 2.55
CA GLY A 11 -1.55 -20.49 1.48
C GLY A 11 -0.20 -19.93 1.95
N SER A 12 -0.16 -19.32 3.14
CA SER A 12 1.10 -18.86 3.72
C SER A 12 2.10 -19.99 3.95
N ARG A 13 1.62 -21.17 4.38
CA ARG A 13 2.50 -22.35 4.53
C ARG A 13 3.04 -22.84 3.20
N GLU A 14 2.24 -22.83 2.14
CA GLU A 14 2.69 -23.19 0.80
C GLU A 14 3.81 -22.26 0.31
N VAL A 15 3.66 -20.94 0.51
CA VAL A 15 4.73 -19.97 0.19
C VAL A 15 5.98 -20.20 1.05
N ARG A 16 5.82 -20.40 2.36
CA ARG A 16 6.95 -20.74 3.26
C ARG A 16 7.72 -21.94 2.77
N ASP A 17 7.01 -23.04 2.46
CA ASP A 17 7.63 -24.31 2.09
C ASP A 17 8.34 -24.20 0.74
N MET A 18 7.78 -23.40 -0.19
CA MET A 18 8.44 -23.04 -1.45
C MET A 18 9.74 -22.26 -1.21
N LEU A 19 9.75 -21.28 -0.30
CA LEU A 19 10.95 -20.50 0.03
C LEU A 19 12.02 -21.38 0.67
N ILE A 20 11.65 -22.30 1.57
CA ILE A 20 12.55 -23.29 2.15
C ILE A 20 13.13 -24.19 1.07
N LYS A 21 12.29 -24.71 0.19
CA LYS A 21 12.74 -25.54 -0.94
C LYS A 21 13.75 -24.82 -1.81
N LYS A 22 13.48 -23.54 -2.16
CA LYS A 22 14.42 -22.74 -2.96
C LYS A 22 15.74 -22.49 -2.23
N ALA A 23 15.73 -22.23 -0.94
CA ALA A 23 16.94 -22.09 -0.15
C ALA A 23 17.77 -23.40 -0.14
N GLN A 24 17.11 -24.57 -0.01
CA GLN A 24 17.76 -25.88 -0.08
C GLN A 24 18.31 -26.21 -1.48
N GLU A 25 17.73 -25.65 -2.54
CA GLU A 25 18.25 -25.72 -3.90
C GLU A 25 19.43 -24.77 -4.16
N GLY A 26 19.88 -24.01 -3.15
CA GLY A 26 21.03 -23.11 -3.22
C GLY A 26 20.68 -21.66 -3.54
N VAL A 27 19.40 -21.29 -3.65
CA VAL A 27 18.99 -19.90 -3.82
C VAL A 27 19.18 -19.13 -2.53
N LYS A 28 19.79 -17.94 -2.57
CA LYS A 28 19.89 -17.04 -1.42
C LYS A 28 18.54 -16.35 -1.17
N VAL A 29 17.82 -16.83 -0.20
CA VAL A 29 16.49 -16.31 0.17
C VAL A 29 16.62 -15.41 1.38
N LYS A 30 16.37 -14.10 1.20
CA LYS A 30 16.31 -13.08 2.26
C LYS A 30 14.88 -12.67 2.50
N PHE A 31 14.42 -12.74 3.75
CA PHE A 31 13.03 -12.44 4.12
C PHE A 31 12.97 -11.47 5.29
N ILE A 32 12.30 -10.33 5.08
CA ILE A 32 11.96 -9.36 6.12
C ILE A 32 10.49 -9.53 6.49
N ASN A 33 10.23 -9.62 7.78
CA ASN A 33 8.91 -9.72 8.35
C ASN A 33 8.65 -8.55 9.29
N GLU A 34 7.49 -7.91 9.14
CA GLU A 34 7.07 -6.89 10.11
C GLU A 34 6.81 -7.54 11.47
N ASN A 35 7.37 -6.96 12.54
CA ASN A 35 7.44 -7.63 13.83
C ASN A 35 6.09 -7.69 14.55
N VAL A 36 5.35 -6.57 14.58
CA VAL A 36 4.17 -6.43 15.44
C VAL A 36 2.93 -7.05 14.79
N ALA A 37 2.73 -6.85 13.48
CA ALA A 37 1.60 -7.44 12.75
C ALA A 37 1.63 -8.98 12.78
N ASN A 38 2.82 -9.56 12.97
CA ASN A 38 3.00 -11.02 12.95
C ASN A 38 3.35 -11.61 14.32
N MET A 39 3.20 -10.84 15.42
CA MET A 39 3.58 -11.27 16.77
C MET A 39 2.98 -12.63 17.22
N PRO A 40 1.72 -12.96 16.90
CA PRO A 40 1.14 -14.25 17.31
C PRO A 40 1.78 -15.48 16.65
N ILE A 41 2.47 -15.32 15.52
CA ILE A 41 2.92 -16.43 14.65
C ILE A 41 4.41 -16.73 14.84
N ILE A 42 5.12 -15.89 15.55
CA ILE A 42 6.53 -15.55 15.37
C ILE A 42 7.52 -16.70 15.59
N HIS A 43 7.45 -17.45 16.67
CA HIS A 43 8.63 -18.24 17.06
C HIS A 43 8.81 -19.55 16.28
N ARG A 44 7.76 -20.31 16.13
CA ARG A 44 7.85 -21.65 15.53
C ARG A 44 7.92 -21.62 14.01
N TYR A 45 7.19 -20.69 13.43
CA TYR A 45 7.04 -20.56 11.98
C TYR A 45 8.33 -20.05 11.32
N TYR A 46 8.84 -18.91 11.78
CA TYR A 46 10.10 -18.35 11.26
C TYR A 46 11.32 -19.16 11.64
N SER A 47 11.30 -19.88 12.77
CA SER A 47 12.35 -20.84 13.12
C SER A 47 12.45 -21.97 12.09
N SER A 48 11.34 -22.45 11.52
CA SER A 48 11.36 -23.45 10.46
C SER A 48 12.00 -22.92 9.17
N MET A 49 11.73 -21.67 8.80
CA MET A 49 12.35 -21.02 7.64
C MET A 49 13.87 -20.90 7.82
N LYS A 50 14.32 -20.42 8.99
CA LYS A 50 15.76 -20.33 9.31
C LYS A 50 16.45 -21.69 9.26
N LYS A 51 15.83 -22.73 9.83
CA LYS A 51 16.36 -24.10 9.76
C LYS A 51 16.41 -24.65 8.35
N GLY A 52 15.51 -24.19 7.49
CA GLY A 52 15.45 -24.54 6.06
C GLY A 52 16.43 -23.75 5.18
N GLY A 53 17.25 -22.85 5.75
CA GLY A 53 18.26 -22.09 5.01
C GLY A 53 17.81 -20.69 4.57
N VAL A 54 16.59 -20.25 4.93
CA VAL A 54 16.12 -18.89 4.64
C VAL A 54 16.70 -17.91 5.66
N GLU A 55 17.30 -16.82 5.19
CA GLU A 55 17.71 -15.70 6.03
C GLU A 55 16.49 -14.87 6.43
N VAL A 56 16.06 -14.98 7.69
CA VAL A 56 14.87 -14.27 8.19
C VAL A 56 15.27 -13.21 9.19
N ILE A 57 14.87 -11.98 8.94
CA ILE A 57 15.03 -10.82 9.83
C ILE A 57 13.66 -10.26 10.20
N ARG A 58 13.54 -9.77 11.44
CA ARG A 58 12.37 -8.99 11.85
C ARG A 58 12.64 -7.53 11.60
N PHE A 59 11.68 -6.86 11.00
CA PHE A 59 11.77 -5.42 10.84
C PHE A 59 11.71 -4.75 12.21
N THR A 60 12.86 -4.25 12.65
CA THR A 60 12.99 -3.41 13.84
C THR A 60 13.94 -2.29 13.48
N ASN A 61 13.51 -1.07 13.59
CA ASN A 61 14.39 0.06 13.40
C ASN A 61 15.36 0.16 14.60
N VAL A 62 16.48 -0.56 14.53
CA VAL A 62 17.49 -0.67 15.63
C VAL A 62 18.27 0.61 15.85
N HIS A 63 18.34 1.53 14.89
CA HIS A 63 19.12 2.77 15.03
C HIS A 63 18.52 3.78 16.01
N HIS A 64 17.37 3.48 16.59
CA HIS A 64 16.60 4.42 17.42
C HIS A 64 16.29 3.89 18.82
N LEU A 65 17.12 3.03 19.38
CA LEU A 65 16.95 2.48 20.74
C LEU A 65 17.13 3.51 21.89
N LEU A 66 17.62 4.70 21.58
CA LEU A 66 17.90 5.73 22.60
C LEU A 66 17.02 6.97 22.32
N GLY A 67 15.94 7.12 23.05
CA GLY A 67 15.23 8.39 23.22
C GLY A 67 13.70 8.38 23.05
N ASP A 68 13.11 7.70 22.05
CA ASP A 68 11.68 7.81 21.77
C ASP A 68 10.99 6.45 21.53
N PHE A 69 11.13 5.54 22.47
CA PHE A 69 10.64 4.17 22.34
C PHE A 69 9.14 4.06 21.99
N LEU A 70 8.30 4.94 22.58
CA LEU A 70 6.85 4.90 22.38
C LEU A 70 6.40 5.38 20.99
N THR A 71 7.05 6.43 20.45
CA THR A 71 6.73 6.93 19.10
C THR A 71 7.14 5.95 18.02
N LYS A 72 8.26 5.27 18.21
CA LYS A 72 8.84 4.31 17.25
C LYS A 72 8.14 2.94 17.22
N LEU A 73 7.45 2.55 18.29
CA LEU A 73 6.55 1.40 18.29
C LEU A 73 5.38 1.58 17.30
N ASN A 74 5.10 2.81 16.90
CA ASN A 74 4.04 3.10 15.94
C ASN A 74 4.50 3.03 14.47
N TYR A 75 5.79 3.07 14.20
CA TYR A 75 6.34 2.96 12.84
C TYR A 75 6.24 1.53 12.34
N ARG A 76 5.59 1.33 11.18
CA ARG A 76 5.37 0.00 10.61
C ARG A 76 5.99 -0.12 9.24
N ASN A 77 6.54 -1.28 8.97
CA ASN A 77 6.88 -1.64 7.61
C ASN A 77 5.66 -2.20 6.89
N HIS A 78 5.03 -1.35 6.09
CA HIS A 78 3.84 -1.70 5.35
C HIS A 78 4.12 -2.06 3.88
N ARG A 79 5.40 -2.08 3.48
CA ARG A 79 5.85 -2.51 2.14
C ARG A 79 5.56 -3.98 1.89
N LYS A 80 5.35 -4.31 0.63
CA LYS A 80 5.13 -5.68 0.14
C LYS A 80 5.95 -5.85 -1.13
N ILE A 81 7.22 -6.20 -0.94
CA ILE A 81 8.21 -6.26 -2.02
C ILE A 81 8.73 -7.69 -2.18
N VAL A 82 8.74 -8.16 -3.42
CA VAL A 82 9.53 -9.34 -3.82
C VAL A 82 10.46 -8.93 -4.93
N VAL A 83 11.73 -9.24 -4.82
CA VAL A 83 12.68 -9.15 -5.93
C VAL A 83 13.29 -10.52 -6.15
N ILE A 84 13.32 -10.96 -7.40
CA ILE A 84 13.89 -12.23 -7.83
C ILE A 84 15.05 -11.93 -8.78
N ASP A 85 16.25 -12.37 -8.38
CA ASP A 85 17.49 -12.24 -9.14
C ASP A 85 17.85 -10.83 -9.60
N GLY A 86 17.27 -9.79 -8.95
CA GLY A 86 17.42 -8.38 -9.37
C GLY A 86 16.75 -8.03 -10.71
N LYS A 87 15.98 -8.94 -11.30
CA LYS A 87 15.39 -8.82 -12.64
C LYS A 87 13.87 -8.74 -12.65
N ILE A 88 13.21 -9.39 -11.69
CA ILE A 88 11.76 -9.40 -11.56
C ILE A 88 11.40 -8.82 -10.19
N GLY A 89 10.54 -7.82 -10.19
CA GLY A 89 10.02 -7.18 -8.98
C GLY A 89 8.51 -7.36 -8.85
N TYR A 90 8.03 -7.38 -7.61
CA TYR A 90 6.59 -7.31 -7.30
C TYR A 90 6.37 -6.30 -6.20
N THR A 91 5.33 -5.47 -6.35
CA THR A 91 4.81 -4.58 -5.30
C THR A 91 3.33 -4.30 -5.46
N GLY A 92 2.66 -3.82 -4.41
CA GLY A 92 1.24 -3.51 -4.38
C GLY A 92 0.57 -3.86 -3.05
N GLY A 93 -0.76 -3.97 -3.03
CA GLY A 93 -1.52 -4.10 -1.78
C GLY A 93 -1.49 -5.49 -1.12
N MET A 94 -1.21 -6.56 -1.86
CA MET A 94 -1.38 -7.95 -1.38
C MET A 94 -0.41 -8.34 -0.27
N ASN A 95 -0.93 -8.88 0.82
CA ASN A 95 -0.15 -9.64 1.80
C ASN A 95 -0.20 -11.16 1.53
N ILE A 96 0.49 -11.94 2.33
CA ILE A 96 0.55 -13.40 2.17
C ILE A 96 -0.30 -14.08 3.23
N ASN A 97 -1.55 -14.32 2.91
CA ASN A 97 -2.48 -15.16 3.67
C ASN A 97 -3.69 -15.55 2.80
N ASP A 98 -4.51 -16.49 3.28
CA ASP A 98 -5.63 -17.05 2.52
C ASP A 98 -6.70 -16.00 2.14
N HIS A 99 -6.87 -14.91 2.91
CA HIS A 99 -7.80 -13.84 2.55
C HIS A 99 -7.44 -13.19 1.23
N TYR A 100 -6.17 -12.84 1.02
CA TYR A 100 -5.69 -12.22 -0.23
C TYR A 100 -5.72 -13.18 -1.41
N PHE A 101 -5.59 -14.49 -1.17
CA PHE A 101 -5.61 -15.47 -2.27
C PHE A 101 -7.01 -15.85 -2.73
N ARG A 102 -8.07 -15.59 -1.93
CA ARG A 102 -9.38 -16.17 -2.18
C ARG A 102 -10.59 -15.26 -1.94
N GLN A 103 -10.46 -14.20 -1.13
CA GLN A 103 -11.60 -13.48 -0.59
C GLN A 103 -11.50 -11.97 -0.73
N TRP A 104 -10.30 -11.43 -0.94
CA TRP A 104 -10.07 -10.01 -1.02
C TRP A 104 -9.74 -9.60 -2.44
N ARG A 105 -10.28 -8.46 -2.84
CA ARG A 105 -9.96 -7.81 -4.11
C ARG A 105 -8.78 -6.86 -3.88
N ASP A 106 -7.62 -7.14 -4.47
CA ASP A 106 -6.43 -6.30 -4.38
C ASP A 106 -5.76 -6.11 -5.75
N THR A 107 -4.81 -5.20 -5.82
CA THR A 107 -4.00 -4.94 -7.01
C THR A 107 -2.52 -5.06 -6.68
N HIS A 108 -1.80 -5.79 -7.50
CA HIS A 108 -0.38 -6.05 -7.33
C HIS A 108 0.30 -6.06 -8.69
N LEU A 109 1.50 -5.48 -8.76
CA LEU A 109 2.27 -5.37 -10.00
C LEU A 109 3.36 -6.43 -10.07
N ARG A 110 3.62 -6.90 -11.27
CA ARG A 110 4.86 -7.56 -11.66
C ARG A 110 5.62 -6.60 -12.58
N ILE A 111 6.89 -6.34 -12.27
CA ILE A 111 7.74 -5.37 -12.93
C ILE A 111 9.00 -6.08 -13.41
N GLU A 112 9.43 -5.81 -14.63
CA GLU A 112 10.71 -6.22 -15.22
C GLU A 112 11.45 -4.99 -15.75
N GLY A 113 12.76 -5.09 -15.93
CA GLY A 113 13.59 -3.99 -16.39
C GLY A 113 14.16 -3.12 -15.27
N ASP A 114 14.62 -1.93 -15.61
CA ASP A 114 15.43 -1.05 -14.75
C ASP A 114 14.72 -0.64 -13.45
N ALA A 115 13.41 -0.51 -13.46
CA ALA A 115 12.63 -0.13 -12.27
C ALA A 115 12.74 -1.15 -11.12
N VAL A 116 13.11 -2.41 -11.41
CA VAL A 116 13.36 -3.44 -10.38
C VAL A 116 14.51 -3.06 -9.47
N ALA A 117 15.52 -2.34 -9.97
CA ALA A 117 16.64 -1.86 -9.17
C ALA A 117 16.18 -0.93 -8.04
N SER A 118 15.12 -0.15 -8.23
CA SER A 118 14.54 0.70 -7.19
C SER A 118 13.90 -0.13 -6.07
N LEU A 119 13.12 -1.17 -6.40
CA LEU A 119 12.57 -2.10 -5.42
C LEU A 119 13.66 -2.86 -4.66
N GLN A 120 14.71 -3.30 -5.37
CA GLN A 120 15.88 -3.95 -4.79
C GLN A 120 16.61 -3.03 -3.81
N PHE A 121 16.77 -1.76 -4.15
CA PHE A 121 17.40 -0.75 -3.29
C PHE A 121 16.58 -0.53 -2.02
N ILE A 122 15.26 -0.37 -2.14
CA ILE A 122 14.34 -0.21 -1.00
C ILE A 122 14.42 -1.42 -0.07
N PHE A 123 14.35 -2.64 -0.63
CA PHE A 123 14.50 -3.87 0.14
C PHE A 123 15.83 -3.96 0.89
N LEU A 124 16.94 -3.64 0.22
CA LEU A 124 18.27 -3.70 0.85
C LEU A 124 18.45 -2.65 1.95
N ASN A 125 17.82 -1.48 1.82
CA ASN A 125 17.78 -0.48 2.89
C ASN A 125 17.01 -1.03 4.11
N SER A 126 15.82 -1.58 3.91
CA SER A 126 15.05 -2.23 4.96
C SER A 126 15.84 -3.38 5.62
N TRP A 127 16.57 -4.16 4.82
CA TRP A 127 17.42 -5.25 5.30
C TRP A 127 18.51 -4.76 6.24
N VAL A 128 19.26 -3.74 5.81
CA VAL A 128 20.37 -3.17 6.61
C VAL A 128 19.87 -2.46 7.86
N ILE A 129 18.79 -1.67 7.76
CA ILE A 129 18.18 -0.99 8.91
C ILE A 129 17.72 -2.01 9.96
N SER A 130 17.28 -3.19 9.54
CA SER A 130 16.87 -4.29 10.41
C SER A 130 18.04 -5.14 10.94
N GLY A 131 19.29 -4.73 10.71
CA GLY A 131 20.50 -5.41 11.20
C GLY A 131 21.03 -6.50 10.27
N GLY A 132 20.51 -6.61 9.06
CA GLY A 132 21.03 -7.52 8.03
C GLY A 132 22.33 -7.03 7.41
N LYS A 133 23.12 -7.96 6.87
CA LYS A 133 24.37 -7.64 6.18
C LYS A 133 24.21 -7.76 4.67
N ARG A 134 24.94 -6.94 3.94
CA ARG A 134 25.14 -7.09 2.50
C ARG A 134 26.44 -7.84 2.28
N ASP A 135 26.33 -9.15 2.18
CA ASP A 135 27.50 -10.04 2.12
C ASP A 135 27.99 -10.28 0.68
N GLU A 136 27.23 -9.82 -0.32
CA GLU A 136 27.53 -9.98 -1.73
C GLU A 136 27.94 -8.65 -2.37
N PRO A 137 28.69 -8.68 -3.49
CA PRO A 137 29.05 -7.49 -4.22
C PRO A 137 27.82 -6.78 -4.81
N TYR A 138 27.96 -5.48 -5.13
CA TYR A 138 26.89 -4.66 -5.68
C TYR A 138 26.26 -5.27 -6.94
N SER A 139 27.08 -5.80 -7.85
CA SER A 139 26.63 -6.41 -9.11
C SER A 139 25.76 -7.68 -8.90
N PHE A 140 25.86 -8.32 -7.74
CA PHE A 140 24.98 -9.44 -7.39
C PHE A 140 23.55 -8.99 -7.14
N TYR A 141 23.41 -7.85 -6.49
CA TYR A 141 22.09 -7.30 -6.18
C TYR A 141 21.48 -6.49 -7.32
N PHE A 142 22.32 -5.91 -8.17
CA PHE A 142 21.94 -5.04 -9.28
C PHE A 142 22.59 -5.52 -10.59
N PRO A 143 22.12 -6.67 -11.12
CA PRO A 143 22.56 -7.11 -12.44
C PRO A 143 22.07 -6.16 -13.53
N GLU A 144 22.65 -6.25 -14.71
CA GLU A 144 22.10 -5.57 -15.88
C GLU A 144 20.68 -6.10 -16.16
N ALA A 145 19.77 -5.19 -16.45
CA ALA A 145 18.41 -5.55 -16.83
C ALA A 145 18.42 -6.28 -18.18
N ASP A 146 17.56 -7.28 -18.31
CA ASP A 146 17.34 -7.90 -19.61
C ASP A 146 16.64 -6.90 -20.54
N PRO A 147 17.00 -6.87 -21.85
CA PRO A 147 16.31 -6.02 -22.81
C PRO A 147 14.79 -6.28 -22.79
N GLN A 148 14.02 -5.20 -22.75
CA GLN A 148 12.57 -5.26 -22.78
C GLN A 148 12.07 -4.83 -24.17
N GLU A 149 11.06 -5.51 -24.68
CA GLU A 149 10.43 -5.14 -25.96
C GLU A 149 9.57 -3.88 -25.79
N ASP A 150 8.90 -3.75 -24.63
CA ASP A 150 8.07 -2.60 -24.23
C ASP A 150 8.79 -1.69 -23.22
N ASN A 151 9.02 -0.44 -23.59
CA ASN A 151 9.58 0.56 -22.70
C ASN A 151 8.46 1.42 -22.09
N ARG A 152 8.00 1.04 -20.90
CA ARG A 152 7.03 1.81 -20.11
C ARG A 152 7.76 2.52 -18.98
N LEU A 153 7.50 3.83 -18.83
CA LEU A 153 8.11 4.59 -17.75
C LEU A 153 7.43 4.24 -16.42
N VAL A 154 8.23 3.69 -15.49
CA VAL A 154 7.80 3.35 -14.14
C VAL A 154 8.71 4.04 -13.13
N GLN A 155 8.12 4.76 -12.18
CA GLN A 155 8.82 5.40 -11.08
C GLN A 155 8.38 4.75 -9.76
N ILE A 156 9.33 4.25 -8.99
CA ILE A 156 9.07 3.75 -7.64
C ILE A 156 9.37 4.86 -6.65
N ILE A 157 8.38 5.25 -5.86
CA ILE A 157 8.51 6.24 -4.79
C ILE A 157 8.32 5.52 -3.47
N ALA A 158 9.29 5.66 -2.57
CA ALA A 158 9.22 5.12 -1.21
C ALA A 158 9.08 6.25 -0.19
N ASP A 159 8.37 5.95 0.90
CA ASP A 159 8.27 6.83 2.06
C ASP A 159 8.76 6.12 3.32
N GLU A 160 9.22 6.91 4.29
CA GLU A 160 9.78 6.43 5.56
C GLU A 160 9.39 7.39 6.69
N PRO A 161 9.09 6.85 7.88
CA PRO A 161 8.79 7.70 9.03
C PRO A 161 9.96 8.59 9.42
N GLY A 162 9.65 9.82 9.83
CA GLY A 162 10.63 10.78 10.33
C GLY A 162 11.35 11.58 9.25
N LEU A 163 10.97 11.46 8.00
CA LEU A 163 11.38 12.40 6.95
C LEU A 163 10.67 13.75 7.16
N ASN A 164 11.38 14.83 6.82
CA ASN A 164 10.79 16.18 6.80
C ASN A 164 9.91 16.43 5.56
N PHE A 165 9.91 15.51 4.63
CA PHE A 165 9.21 15.54 3.37
C PHE A 165 8.64 14.15 3.10
N HIS A 166 7.37 14.07 2.75
CA HIS A 166 6.66 12.83 2.47
C HIS A 166 6.42 12.67 0.97
N PRO A 167 7.29 11.93 0.27
CA PRO A 167 7.26 11.83 -1.20
C PRO A 167 5.95 11.27 -1.74
N ILE A 168 5.36 10.26 -1.09
CA ILE A 168 4.10 9.65 -1.53
C ILE A 168 2.95 10.64 -1.39
N GLU A 169 2.80 11.31 -0.23
CA GLU A 169 1.79 12.34 -0.02
C GLU A 169 1.89 13.45 -1.06
N THR A 170 3.11 13.99 -1.24
CA THR A 170 3.37 15.05 -2.24
C THR A 170 3.06 14.60 -3.67
N SER A 171 3.30 13.33 -3.98
CA SER A 171 2.97 12.79 -5.31
C SER A 171 1.46 12.70 -5.55
N TYR A 172 0.68 12.36 -4.50
CA TYR A 172 -0.78 12.43 -4.57
C TYR A 172 -1.29 13.86 -4.78
N GLU A 173 -0.75 14.82 -4.00
CA GLU A 173 -1.07 16.25 -4.18
C GLU A 173 -0.75 16.72 -5.59
N TRP A 174 0.46 16.40 -6.07
CA TRP A 174 0.89 16.78 -7.40
C TRP A 174 -0.05 16.22 -8.47
N ALA A 175 -0.36 14.92 -8.41
CA ALA A 175 -1.23 14.27 -9.39
C ALA A 175 -2.65 14.86 -9.39
N LEU A 176 -3.21 15.14 -8.21
CA LEU A 176 -4.53 15.78 -8.04
C LEU A 176 -4.58 17.19 -8.61
N LEU A 177 -3.55 18.01 -8.35
CA LEU A 177 -3.48 19.40 -8.81
C LEU A 177 -3.21 19.51 -10.32
N HIS A 178 -2.73 18.46 -10.97
CA HIS A 178 -2.47 18.40 -12.42
C HIS A 178 -3.55 17.63 -13.19
N ALA A 179 -4.46 16.95 -12.50
CA ALA A 179 -5.60 16.28 -13.12
C ALA A 179 -6.50 17.29 -13.85
N LYS A 180 -7.02 16.91 -15.03
CA LYS A 180 -7.84 17.76 -15.91
C LYS A 180 -9.24 17.21 -16.15
N ASP A 181 -9.32 15.91 -16.43
CA ASP A 181 -10.56 15.26 -16.81
C ASP A 181 -11.13 14.43 -15.66
N TYR A 182 -10.34 13.56 -15.05
CA TYR A 182 -10.79 12.70 -13.97
C TYR A 182 -9.66 12.26 -13.04
N PHE A 183 -10.02 11.87 -11.80
CA PHE A 183 -9.13 11.26 -10.82
C PHE A 183 -9.89 10.19 -10.02
N TYR A 184 -9.58 8.91 -10.23
CA TYR A 184 -10.27 7.79 -9.60
C TYR A 184 -9.36 7.09 -8.61
N ILE A 185 -9.82 6.91 -7.37
CA ILE A 185 -9.06 6.32 -6.26
C ILE A 185 -9.76 5.06 -5.76
N GLN A 186 -8.98 4.00 -5.51
CA GLN A 186 -9.39 2.85 -4.69
C GLN A 186 -8.51 2.80 -3.43
N THR A 187 -9.11 2.75 -2.26
CA THR A 187 -8.39 2.59 -0.99
C THR A 187 -9.29 1.95 0.06
N PRO A 188 -8.78 1.00 0.88
CA PRO A 188 -9.59 0.42 1.97
C PRO A 188 -9.82 1.42 3.10
N TYR A 189 -8.88 2.35 3.31
CA TYR A 189 -8.91 3.36 4.35
C TYR A 189 -8.81 4.75 3.72
N PHE A 190 -9.80 5.58 4.03
CA PHE A 190 -9.89 6.94 3.54
C PHE A 190 -9.96 7.92 4.72
N VAL A 191 -8.79 8.25 5.25
CA VAL A 191 -8.57 9.21 6.34
C VAL A 191 -7.52 10.22 5.87
N PRO A 192 -7.79 10.96 4.79
CA PRO A 192 -6.79 11.77 4.11
C PRO A 192 -6.17 12.81 5.02
N SER A 193 -4.90 13.08 4.80
CA SER A 193 -4.21 14.23 5.37
C SER A 193 -4.83 15.54 4.88
N LYS A 194 -4.57 16.63 5.60
CA LYS A 194 -5.11 17.94 5.21
C LYS A 194 -4.66 18.38 3.82
N PRO A 195 -3.37 18.22 3.42
CA PRO A 195 -2.93 18.56 2.07
C PRO A 195 -3.67 17.77 0.99
N VAL A 196 -3.72 16.44 1.13
CA VAL A 196 -4.40 15.57 0.14
C VAL A 196 -5.90 15.86 0.08
N LEU A 197 -6.57 16.07 1.22
CA LEU A 197 -8.00 16.44 1.23
C LEU A 197 -8.23 17.78 0.54
N SER A 198 -7.35 18.76 0.75
CA SER A 198 -7.42 20.07 0.09
C SER A 198 -7.23 19.95 -1.42
N ALA A 199 -6.27 19.13 -1.88
CA ALA A 199 -6.04 18.88 -3.29
C ALA A 199 -7.21 18.14 -3.95
N LEU A 200 -7.80 17.14 -3.29
CA LEU A 200 -9.02 16.43 -3.75
C LEU A 200 -10.19 17.42 -3.98
N LYS A 201 -10.42 18.30 -3.01
CA LYS A 201 -11.47 19.32 -3.09
C LYS A 201 -11.19 20.33 -4.18
N ALA A 202 -9.94 20.79 -4.31
CA ALA A 202 -9.55 21.73 -5.35
C ALA A 202 -9.76 21.14 -6.75
N ALA A 203 -9.36 19.89 -6.98
CA ALA A 203 -9.56 19.18 -8.23
C ALA A 203 -11.07 19.10 -8.58
N ALA A 204 -11.91 18.63 -7.65
CA ALA A 204 -13.35 18.49 -7.87
C ALA A 204 -14.03 19.84 -8.12
N LEU A 205 -13.70 20.88 -7.35
CA LEU A 205 -14.23 22.24 -7.53
C LEU A 205 -13.76 22.89 -8.84
N SER A 206 -12.64 22.42 -9.40
CA SER A 206 -12.15 22.86 -10.72
C SER A 206 -12.78 22.10 -11.89
N GLY A 207 -13.70 21.16 -11.62
CA GLY A 207 -14.45 20.42 -12.64
C GLY A 207 -13.89 19.05 -12.98
N VAL A 208 -12.84 18.56 -12.28
CA VAL A 208 -12.34 17.20 -12.43
C VAL A 208 -13.32 16.20 -11.84
N ASP A 209 -13.64 15.12 -12.56
CA ASP A 209 -14.45 14.00 -12.03
C ASP A 209 -13.64 13.19 -11.00
N VAL A 210 -13.76 13.56 -9.73
CA VAL A 210 -13.07 12.89 -8.64
C VAL A 210 -13.97 11.81 -8.05
N ARG A 211 -13.51 10.54 -8.12
CA ARG A 211 -14.24 9.38 -7.58
C ARG A 211 -13.38 8.63 -6.57
N ILE A 212 -13.96 8.32 -5.43
CA ILE A 212 -13.32 7.56 -4.36
C ILE A 212 -14.13 6.28 -4.13
N MET A 213 -13.46 5.14 -4.27
CA MET A 213 -14.04 3.82 -3.97
C MET A 213 -13.41 3.27 -2.70
N ILE A 214 -14.26 2.89 -1.74
CA ILE A 214 -13.86 2.24 -0.49
C ILE A 214 -14.73 1.00 -0.26
N PRO A 215 -14.31 0.02 0.56
CA PRO A 215 -15.18 -1.10 0.90
C PRO A 215 -16.40 -0.64 1.71
N MET A 216 -17.56 -1.23 1.45
CA MET A 216 -18.81 -0.96 2.17
C MET A 216 -18.67 -1.34 3.66
N HIS A 217 -18.00 -2.44 3.93
CA HIS A 217 -17.74 -2.96 5.27
C HIS A 217 -16.26 -2.88 5.58
N ALA A 218 -15.89 -2.15 6.63
CA ALA A 218 -14.51 -2.08 7.08
C ALA A 218 -14.10 -3.37 7.78
N ASP A 219 -12.84 -3.76 7.64
CA ASP A 219 -12.25 -4.92 8.32
C ASP A 219 -11.98 -4.69 9.81
N THR A 220 -11.98 -3.43 10.24
CA THR A 220 -11.78 -3.04 11.63
C THR A 220 -12.91 -2.13 12.12
N PHE A 221 -13.27 -2.27 13.39
CA PHE A 221 -14.42 -1.59 14.00
C PHE A 221 -14.37 -0.05 13.88
N PHE A 222 -13.19 0.54 13.97
CA PHE A 222 -13.03 2.01 13.96
C PHE A 222 -12.89 2.60 12.56
N MET A 223 -12.47 1.83 11.55
CA MET A 223 -12.22 2.37 10.21
C MET A 223 -13.51 2.72 9.46
N GLY A 224 -14.61 2.02 9.72
CA GLY A 224 -15.90 2.39 9.13
C GLY A 224 -16.34 3.82 9.50
N PRO A 225 -16.44 4.17 10.80
CA PRO A 225 -16.69 5.54 11.24
C PRO A 225 -15.62 6.54 10.78
N ALA A 226 -14.33 6.14 10.74
CA ALA A 226 -13.24 7.00 10.28
C ALA A 226 -13.42 7.43 8.82
N ASN A 227 -13.59 6.46 7.90
CA ASN A 227 -13.87 6.73 6.48
C ASN A 227 -15.08 7.66 6.32
N LYS A 228 -16.20 7.33 6.97
CA LYS A 228 -17.46 8.09 6.87
C LYS A 228 -17.37 9.52 7.40
N SER A 229 -16.41 9.81 8.29
CA SER A 229 -16.22 11.14 8.87
C SER A 229 -15.81 12.21 7.86
N PHE A 230 -15.34 11.81 6.67
CA PHE A 230 -14.95 12.70 5.58
C PHE A 230 -16.02 12.86 4.49
N PHE A 231 -17.07 12.03 4.49
CA PHE A 231 -18.02 11.97 3.38
C PHE A 231 -18.74 13.29 3.14
N GLN A 232 -19.29 13.92 4.19
CA GLN A 232 -20.01 15.17 4.06
C GLN A 232 -19.16 16.26 3.41
N GLU A 233 -17.89 16.38 3.82
CA GLU A 233 -16.98 17.39 3.30
C GLU A 233 -16.60 17.09 1.83
N CYS A 234 -16.35 15.85 1.47
CA CYS A 234 -16.04 15.42 0.12
C CYS A 234 -17.23 15.65 -0.83
N LEU A 235 -18.40 15.14 -0.47
CA LEU A 235 -19.62 15.26 -1.27
C LEU A 235 -20.03 16.73 -1.50
N SER A 236 -19.89 17.57 -0.45
CA SER A 236 -20.15 19.01 -0.58
C SER A 236 -19.21 19.75 -1.53
N SER A 237 -18.07 19.12 -1.87
CA SER A 237 -17.10 19.66 -2.83
C SER A 237 -17.23 19.06 -4.24
N GLY A 238 -18.24 18.21 -4.48
CA GLY A 238 -18.45 17.55 -5.75
C GLY A 238 -17.69 16.23 -5.94
N ILE A 239 -16.99 15.75 -4.93
CA ILE A 239 -16.33 14.44 -4.97
C ILE A 239 -17.40 13.35 -4.85
N ARG A 240 -17.31 12.32 -5.69
CA ARG A 240 -18.22 11.18 -5.69
C ARG A 240 -17.63 10.04 -4.87
N ILE A 241 -18.43 9.42 -4.01
CA ILE A 241 -18.02 8.34 -3.12
C ILE A 241 -18.79 7.07 -3.43
N PHE A 242 -18.09 5.95 -3.57
CA PHE A 242 -18.64 4.65 -3.92
C PHE A 242 -18.26 3.61 -2.86
N LEU A 243 -19.25 2.93 -2.32
CA LEU A 243 -19.10 1.84 -1.36
C LEU A 243 -19.16 0.51 -2.10
N ARG A 244 -18.03 -0.18 -2.21
CA ARG A 244 -17.98 -1.49 -2.88
C ARG A 244 -18.46 -2.58 -1.95
N ASP A 245 -19.49 -3.30 -2.37
CA ASP A 245 -20.02 -4.49 -1.69
C ASP A 245 -19.30 -5.78 -2.16
N GLY A 246 -19.58 -6.89 -1.50
CA GLY A 246 -19.01 -8.20 -1.80
C GLY A 246 -17.62 -8.41 -1.20
N GLU A 247 -16.65 -8.81 -2.04
CA GLU A 247 -15.28 -9.05 -1.60
C GLU A 247 -14.65 -7.78 -1.04
N PHE A 248 -13.94 -7.89 0.09
CA PHE A 248 -13.27 -6.74 0.69
C PHE A 248 -12.23 -6.16 -0.28
N MET A 249 -12.44 -4.91 -0.68
CA MET A 249 -11.53 -4.19 -1.56
C MET A 249 -10.35 -3.62 -0.76
N HIS A 250 -9.15 -4.15 -1.01
CA HIS A 250 -7.92 -3.74 -0.33
C HIS A 250 -6.90 -3.07 -1.27
N ALA A 251 -7.29 -2.78 -2.51
CA ALA A 251 -6.41 -2.09 -3.47
C ALA A 251 -6.07 -0.67 -3.00
N LYS A 252 -4.87 -0.22 -3.33
CA LYS A 252 -4.38 1.15 -3.13
C LYS A 252 -3.89 1.64 -4.47
N THR A 253 -4.82 2.21 -5.22
CA THR A 253 -4.55 2.65 -6.59
C THR A 253 -5.19 4.01 -6.85
N PHE A 254 -4.63 4.72 -7.78
CA PHE A 254 -5.35 5.78 -8.48
C PHE A 254 -5.04 5.75 -9.97
N VAL A 255 -5.92 6.35 -10.76
CA VAL A 255 -5.71 6.59 -12.19
C VAL A 255 -6.27 7.95 -12.57
N THR A 256 -5.59 8.66 -13.44
CA THR A 256 -5.97 10.00 -13.90
C THR A 256 -5.65 10.20 -15.39
N ASP A 257 -6.57 10.84 -16.10
CA ASP A 257 -6.41 11.44 -17.43
C ASP A 257 -5.87 10.50 -18.52
N ASP A 258 -6.19 9.20 -18.44
CA ASP A 258 -5.72 8.16 -19.35
C ASP A 258 -4.18 8.14 -19.56
N TYR A 259 -3.41 8.62 -18.59
CA TYR A 259 -1.96 8.77 -18.72
C TYR A 259 -1.18 8.27 -17.51
N LEU A 260 -1.62 8.58 -16.30
CA LEU A 260 -0.94 8.25 -15.06
C LEU A 260 -1.78 7.30 -14.23
N SER A 261 -1.18 6.23 -13.78
CA SER A 261 -1.75 5.37 -12.75
C SER A 261 -0.74 5.08 -11.64
N CYS A 262 -1.25 4.76 -10.47
CA CYS A 262 -0.46 4.38 -9.31
C CYS A 262 -1.00 3.08 -8.73
N VAL A 263 -0.09 2.16 -8.41
CA VAL A 263 -0.38 0.94 -7.64
C VAL A 263 0.67 0.84 -6.55
N GLY A 264 0.23 0.72 -5.29
CA GLY A 264 1.20 0.71 -4.20
C GLY A 264 0.70 0.11 -2.91
N THR A 265 1.43 0.39 -1.86
CA THR A 265 1.16 -0.11 -0.51
C THR A 265 0.43 0.92 0.36
N ALA A 266 0.54 2.21 0.03
CA ALA A 266 0.03 3.31 0.84
C ALA A 266 -1.48 3.49 0.71
N ASN A 267 -2.22 3.41 1.83
CA ASN A 267 -3.60 3.85 1.90
C ASN A 267 -3.67 5.38 1.80
N VAL A 268 -4.87 5.89 1.53
CA VAL A 268 -5.11 7.35 1.62
C VAL A 268 -5.43 7.71 3.08
N ASP A 269 -4.43 7.58 3.94
CA ASP A 269 -4.54 7.93 5.37
C ASP A 269 -3.24 8.56 5.92
N ASN A 270 -3.37 9.27 7.04
CA ASN A 270 -2.23 9.95 7.67
C ASN A 270 -1.13 8.97 8.08
N ARG A 271 -1.52 7.76 8.47
CA ARG A 271 -0.57 6.75 8.92
C ARG A 271 0.33 6.30 7.78
N SER A 272 -0.24 6.01 6.61
CA SER A 272 0.51 5.62 5.42
C SER A 272 1.44 6.74 4.94
N PHE A 273 0.98 8.00 5.02
CA PHE A 273 1.77 9.14 4.55
C PHE A 273 2.88 9.60 5.50
N SER A 274 2.84 9.27 6.82
CA SER A 274 3.82 9.83 7.75
C SER A 274 4.41 8.86 8.78
N LEU A 275 3.79 7.71 9.01
CA LEU A 275 4.16 6.79 10.08
C LEU A 275 4.60 5.41 9.60
N ASN A 276 4.34 5.08 8.35
CA ASN A 276 4.71 3.79 7.77
C ASN A 276 5.88 3.92 6.79
N TYR A 277 6.61 2.81 6.65
CA TYR A 277 7.42 2.55 5.46
C TYR A 277 6.49 2.05 4.37
N GLU A 278 6.37 2.79 3.28
CA GLU A 278 5.48 2.49 2.16
C GLU A 278 6.29 2.54 0.84
N ASP A 279 5.72 1.96 -0.22
CA ASP A 279 6.20 2.15 -1.59
C ASP A 279 5.02 2.16 -2.58
N ASN A 280 5.12 3.05 -3.56
CA ASN A 280 4.15 3.16 -4.64
C ASN A 280 4.88 3.17 -5.99
N ALA A 281 4.32 2.46 -6.96
CA ALA A 281 4.74 2.49 -8.35
C ALA A 281 3.83 3.44 -9.14
N TYR A 282 4.42 4.43 -9.78
CA TYR A 282 3.77 5.39 -10.67
C TYR A 282 4.05 4.97 -12.11
N LEU A 283 3.01 4.74 -12.87
CA LEU A 283 3.04 4.19 -14.21
C LEU A 283 2.63 5.30 -15.19
N TYR A 284 3.58 5.81 -15.94
CA TYR A 284 3.37 6.86 -16.94
C TYR A 284 3.17 6.22 -18.31
N ASP A 285 2.03 5.58 -18.48
CA ASP A 285 1.70 4.84 -19.69
C ASP A 285 0.19 4.83 -19.93
N ARG A 286 -0.21 5.11 -21.18
CA ARG A 286 -1.61 5.23 -21.54
C ARG A 286 -2.37 3.91 -21.48
N GLU A 287 -1.77 2.82 -21.92
CA GLU A 287 -2.44 1.51 -21.95
C GLU A 287 -2.67 1.01 -20.53
N LEU A 288 -1.66 1.12 -19.65
CA LEU A 288 -1.80 0.77 -18.24
C LEU A 288 -2.79 1.68 -17.52
N ALA A 289 -2.84 2.98 -17.84
CA ALA A 289 -3.83 3.87 -17.26
C ALA A 289 -5.25 3.47 -17.69
N LEU A 290 -5.46 3.13 -18.97
CA LEU A 290 -6.76 2.65 -19.46
C LEU A 290 -7.14 1.30 -18.83
N GLU A 291 -6.18 0.40 -18.60
CA GLU A 291 -6.42 -0.86 -17.90
C GLU A 291 -6.84 -0.60 -16.44
N CYS A 292 -6.12 0.25 -15.71
CA CYS A 292 -6.47 0.65 -14.34
C CYS A 292 -7.85 1.31 -14.27
N LYS A 293 -8.21 2.16 -15.25
CA LYS A 293 -9.54 2.77 -15.36
C LYS A 293 -10.61 1.70 -15.59
N ALA A 294 -10.38 0.78 -16.52
CA ALA A 294 -11.32 -0.30 -16.82
C ALA A 294 -11.55 -1.21 -15.60
N ILE A 295 -10.50 -1.47 -14.81
CA ILE A 295 -10.59 -2.20 -13.53
C ILE A 295 -11.48 -1.42 -12.55
N PHE A 296 -11.25 -0.11 -12.39
CA PHE A 296 -12.06 0.74 -11.53
C PHE A 296 -13.53 0.75 -11.95
N GLU A 297 -13.80 0.93 -13.25
CA GLU A 297 -15.16 0.96 -13.81
C GLU A 297 -15.87 -0.41 -13.69
N ASN A 298 -15.11 -1.50 -13.76
CA ASN A 298 -15.67 -2.83 -13.51
C ASN A 298 -16.04 -3.02 -12.03
N ASP A 299 -15.20 -2.57 -11.10
CA ASP A 299 -15.48 -2.62 -9.67
C ASP A 299 -16.68 -1.71 -9.30
N LEU A 300 -16.90 -0.59 -10.01
CA LEU A 300 -18.06 0.27 -9.83
C LEU A 300 -19.40 -0.46 -9.99
N LYS A 301 -19.47 -1.52 -10.78
CA LYS A 301 -20.69 -2.31 -10.98
C LYS A 301 -21.17 -3.01 -9.70
N GLN A 302 -20.32 -3.11 -8.70
CA GLN A 302 -20.59 -3.71 -7.38
C GLN A 302 -20.61 -2.64 -6.28
N CYS A 303 -20.80 -1.37 -6.66
CA CYS A 303 -20.78 -0.27 -5.71
C CYS A 303 -22.14 0.40 -5.58
N GLU A 304 -22.40 0.91 -4.39
CA GLU A 304 -23.45 1.89 -4.12
C GLU A 304 -22.81 3.29 -4.06
N GLU A 305 -23.37 4.23 -4.79
CA GLU A 305 -22.95 5.64 -4.72
C GLU A 305 -23.59 6.29 -3.49
N VAL A 306 -22.79 6.97 -2.68
CA VAL A 306 -23.26 7.72 -1.50
C VAL A 306 -23.67 9.11 -1.93
N THR A 307 -24.88 9.51 -1.56
CA THR A 307 -25.40 10.86 -1.82
C THR A 307 -25.24 11.77 -0.59
N ILE A 308 -25.36 13.09 -0.80
CA ILE A 308 -25.34 14.04 0.31
C ILE A 308 -26.59 13.86 1.20
N GLU A 309 -27.71 13.46 0.63
CA GLU A 309 -28.96 13.16 1.32
C GLU A 309 -28.81 12.00 2.28
N ASP A 310 -28.10 10.94 1.88
CA ASP A 310 -27.80 9.80 2.76
C ASP A 310 -27.02 10.26 3.99
N VAL A 311 -25.99 11.08 3.79
CA VAL A 311 -25.15 11.58 4.88
C VAL A 311 -25.91 12.54 5.80
N VAL A 312 -26.76 13.39 5.25
CA VAL A 312 -27.60 14.32 6.03
C VAL A 312 -28.64 13.55 6.85
N ALA A 313 -29.14 12.43 6.34
CA ALA A 313 -30.12 11.58 7.03
C ALA A 313 -29.52 10.79 8.22
N TRP A 314 -28.19 10.72 8.36
CA TRP A 314 -27.58 10.02 9.49
C TRP A 314 -28.00 10.60 10.82
N LYS A 315 -28.40 9.72 11.73
CA LYS A 315 -28.80 10.06 13.09
C LYS A 315 -27.60 10.44 13.97
N TRP A 316 -27.85 11.17 15.05
CA TRP A 316 -26.79 11.63 15.95
C TRP A 316 -25.87 10.52 16.47
N TYR A 317 -26.41 9.32 16.76
CA TYR A 317 -25.62 8.18 17.25
C TYR A 317 -24.72 7.56 16.17
N GLN A 318 -24.96 7.83 14.88
CA GLN A 318 -24.10 7.46 13.77
C GLN A 318 -23.02 8.53 13.55
N ARG A 319 -23.34 9.82 13.77
CA ARG A 319 -22.43 10.95 13.59
C ARG A 319 -21.43 11.10 14.75
N PHE A 320 -21.85 10.78 15.99
CA PHE A 320 -21.00 10.94 17.17
C PHE A 320 -19.71 10.11 17.12
N PRO A 321 -19.72 8.79 16.78
CA PRO A 321 -18.49 8.03 16.58
C PRO A 321 -17.59 8.60 15.48
N GLN A 322 -18.17 9.08 14.38
CA GLN A 322 -17.44 9.71 13.28
C GLN A 322 -16.72 10.98 13.75
N TRP A 323 -17.42 11.83 14.48
CA TRP A 323 -16.85 13.05 15.04
C TRP A 323 -15.70 12.74 16.02
N LEU A 324 -15.89 11.78 16.92
CA LEU A 324 -14.89 11.40 17.91
C LEU A 324 -13.63 10.84 17.22
N ILE A 325 -13.78 9.93 16.25
CA ILE A 325 -12.68 9.32 15.52
C ILE A 325 -11.95 10.37 14.66
N ARG A 326 -12.66 11.34 14.10
CA ARG A 326 -12.04 12.41 13.32
C ARG A 326 -11.04 13.24 14.15
N GLN A 327 -11.23 13.38 15.46
CA GLN A 327 -10.24 14.04 16.31
C GLN A 327 -8.95 13.22 16.45
N ALA A 328 -9.04 11.90 16.29
CA ALA A 328 -7.89 10.99 16.29
C ALA A 328 -7.30 10.73 14.88
N ALA A 329 -7.88 11.30 13.84
CA ALA A 329 -7.46 11.09 12.44
C ALA A 329 -5.94 11.30 12.19
N PRO A 330 -5.23 12.23 12.87
CA PRO A 330 -3.78 12.35 12.71
C PRO A 330 -2.98 11.14 13.23
N LEU A 331 -3.61 10.22 13.96
CA LEU A 331 -2.98 9.02 14.53
C LEU A 331 -3.38 7.73 13.78
N LEU A 332 -4.35 7.84 12.85
CA LEU A 332 -4.91 6.73 12.07
C LEU A 332 -4.27 6.61 10.69
#